data_fb15afbfee68a3fe480144f8a8f47afc
#
_entry.id   fb15afbfee68a3fe480144f8a8f47afc
#
_cell.length_a   1.000
_cell.length_b   1.000
_cell.length_c   1.000
_cell.angle_alpha   90.00
_cell.angle_beta   90.00
_cell.angle_gamma   90.00
#
_symmetry.space_group_name_H-M   'P 1'
#
loop_
_entity.id
_entity.type
_entity.pdbx_description
1 polymer ?
#
loop_
_entity_poly.entity_id
_entity_poly.type
_entity_poly.pdbx_seq_one_letter_code
_entity_poly.pdbx_strand_id
1 'polypeptide(L)'
;LRKIKDIAHKYKLLEPIIGGDTRHESVYNALTFLKKDAPEFVLVHDSARPIVTKKVLENLIESINLNYTCVIPILPLNDSIRSAYNNEIHEVVNRQDKVIVQTPQLCNYKELVKAHKNNIEIYEDESSLLMSKGIKIMTVEGDPRSLKITYENDFKLLEPYLTNNSKYITVIGNGFDI
;
A
#
# COMPACT_ATOMS: atom_id res chain seq x y z
N LEU A 1 16.24 10.00 12.42
CA LEU A 1 16.67 10.88 11.30
C LEU A 1 18.10 10.58 10.80
N ARG A 2 19.11 10.37 11.69
CA ARG A 2 20.50 10.12 11.28
C ARG A 2 20.66 8.81 10.48
N LYS A 3 20.06 7.70 10.92
CA LYS A 3 20.07 6.40 10.20
C LYS A 3 19.37 6.46 8.84
N ILE A 4 18.35 7.28 8.70
CA ILE A 4 17.63 7.46 7.43
C ILE A 4 18.51 8.20 6.41
N LYS A 5 19.30 9.19 6.84
CA LYS A 5 20.21 9.93 5.95
C LYS A 5 21.28 9.06 5.32
N ASP A 6 21.86 8.13 6.09
CA ASP A 6 22.89 7.22 5.58
C ASP A 6 22.32 6.25 4.54
N ILE A 7 21.07 5.80 4.72
CA ILE A 7 20.33 4.98 3.76
C ILE A 7 19.92 5.82 2.53
N ALA A 8 19.53 7.08 2.73
CA ALA A 8 19.10 7.99 1.69
C ALA A 8 20.14 8.14 0.56
N HIS A 9 21.41 8.32 0.92
CA HIS A 9 22.50 8.43 -0.05
C HIS A 9 22.67 7.17 -0.93
N LYS A 10 22.47 6.00 -0.34
CA LYS A 10 22.63 4.72 -1.04
C LYS A 10 21.49 4.43 -2.04
N TYR A 11 20.27 4.85 -1.74
CA TYR A 11 19.06 4.48 -2.48
C TYR A 11 18.34 5.66 -3.15
N LYS A 12 18.99 6.83 -3.26
CA LYS A 12 18.39 8.07 -3.83
C LYS A 12 17.07 8.44 -3.14
N LEU A 13 17.01 8.27 -1.81
CA LEU A 13 15.82 8.68 -1.07
C LEU A 13 15.69 10.20 -1.12
N LEU A 14 14.47 10.66 -1.33
CA LEU A 14 14.12 12.06 -1.24
C LEU A 14 14.03 12.50 0.23
N GLU A 15 14.08 13.81 0.47
CA GLU A 15 13.87 14.34 1.82
C GLU A 15 12.49 13.93 2.34
N PRO A 16 12.41 13.53 3.63
CA PRO A 16 11.11 13.22 4.24
C PRO A 16 10.21 14.44 4.24
N ILE A 17 8.97 14.25 3.93
CA ILE A 17 7.94 15.30 3.99
C ILE A 17 7.04 15.09 5.19
N ILE A 18 6.47 16.18 5.69
CA ILE A 18 5.50 16.14 6.77
C ILE A 18 4.19 15.62 6.22
N GLY A 19 3.60 14.61 6.87
CA GLY A 19 2.27 14.09 6.56
C GLY A 19 1.17 15.12 6.89
N GLY A 20 -0.07 14.76 6.62
CA GLY A 20 -1.26 15.49 7.05
C GLY A 20 -1.90 14.82 8.28
N ASP A 21 -3.06 15.32 8.67
CA ASP A 21 -3.84 14.79 9.78
C ASP A 21 -4.52 13.44 9.43
N THR A 22 -4.57 13.12 8.13
CA THR A 22 -5.12 11.87 7.62
C THR A 22 -4.13 11.16 6.68
N ARG A 23 -4.34 9.85 6.47
CA ARG A 23 -3.60 9.08 5.46
C ARG A 23 -3.73 9.73 4.07
N HIS A 24 -4.96 10.16 3.72
CA HIS A 24 -5.25 10.83 2.46
C HIS A 24 -4.41 12.09 2.26
N GLU A 25 -4.34 12.96 3.27
CA GLU A 25 -3.54 14.19 3.22
C GLU A 25 -2.06 13.89 3.15
N SER A 26 -1.58 12.89 3.89
CA SER A 26 -0.18 12.47 3.86
C SER A 26 0.24 12.01 2.46
N VAL A 27 -0.60 11.21 1.79
CA VAL A 27 -0.36 10.78 0.39
C VAL A 27 -0.43 11.97 -0.55
N TYR A 28 -1.41 12.87 -0.41
CA TYR A 28 -1.53 14.06 -1.26
C TYR A 28 -0.34 14.99 -1.12
N ASN A 29 0.17 15.18 0.10
CA ASN A 29 1.39 15.96 0.34
C ASN A 29 2.60 15.33 -0.38
N ALA A 30 2.74 14.00 -0.32
CA ALA A 30 3.78 13.27 -1.05
C ALA A 30 3.66 13.44 -2.57
N LEU A 31 2.45 13.29 -3.11
CA LEU A 31 2.20 13.50 -4.53
C LEU A 31 2.49 14.94 -4.97
N THR A 32 2.14 15.92 -4.14
CA THR A 32 2.42 17.33 -4.41
C THR A 32 3.92 17.62 -4.41
N PHE A 33 4.68 17.02 -3.51
CA PHE A 33 6.13 17.12 -3.45
C PHE A 33 6.78 16.57 -4.73
N LEU A 34 6.27 15.46 -5.26
CA LEU A 34 6.75 14.84 -6.49
C LEU A 34 6.42 15.63 -7.77
N LYS A 35 5.66 16.72 -7.67
CA LYS A 35 5.23 17.51 -8.85
C LYS A 35 6.41 17.99 -9.71
N LYS A 36 7.56 18.23 -9.12
CA LYS A 36 8.76 18.66 -9.85
C LYS A 36 9.29 17.59 -10.80
N ASP A 37 9.24 16.34 -10.36
CA ASP A 37 9.74 15.18 -11.10
C ASP A 37 8.67 14.60 -12.02
N ALA A 38 7.38 14.86 -11.71
CA ALA A 38 6.19 14.43 -12.44
C ALA A 38 6.31 13.00 -12.99
N PRO A 39 6.52 11.99 -12.14
CA PRO A 39 6.69 10.62 -12.58
C PRO A 39 5.44 10.15 -13.34
N GLU A 40 5.59 9.19 -14.23
CA GLU A 40 4.43 8.61 -14.92
C GLU A 40 3.60 7.73 -13.99
N PHE A 41 4.28 6.95 -13.14
CA PHE A 41 3.66 6.08 -12.15
C PHE A 41 4.27 6.28 -10.76
N VAL A 42 3.47 5.99 -9.75
CA VAL A 42 3.91 5.94 -8.35
C VAL A 42 3.48 4.62 -7.72
N LEU A 43 4.30 4.15 -6.80
CA LEU A 43 3.95 3.04 -5.90
C LEU A 43 3.64 3.63 -4.52
N VAL A 44 2.39 3.51 -4.08
CA VAL A 44 1.98 3.89 -2.72
C VAL A 44 2.02 2.67 -1.83
N HIS A 45 2.76 2.74 -0.73
CA HIS A 45 3.02 1.60 0.13
C HIS A 45 2.82 1.93 1.61
N ASP A 46 2.11 1.03 2.31
CA ASP A 46 1.92 1.12 3.75
C ASP A 46 3.23 0.83 4.49
N SER A 47 3.68 1.74 5.34
CA SER A 47 4.86 1.53 6.20
C SER A 47 4.70 0.35 7.17
N ALA A 48 3.47 0.00 7.50
CA ALA A 48 3.14 -1.17 8.31
C ALA A 48 3.32 -2.52 7.61
N ARG A 49 3.71 -2.55 6.33
CA ARG A 49 4.05 -3.78 5.59
C ARG A 49 5.56 -3.82 5.32
N PRO A 50 6.37 -4.35 6.23
CA PRO A 50 7.84 -4.27 6.12
C PRO A 50 8.43 -5.14 5.01
N ILE A 51 7.66 -6.07 4.45
CA ILE A 51 8.14 -6.99 3.41
C ILE A 51 7.42 -6.68 2.10
N VAL A 52 8.20 -6.25 1.12
CA VAL A 52 7.79 -6.17 -0.30
C VAL A 52 8.67 -7.13 -1.07
N THR A 53 8.08 -8.16 -1.64
CA THR A 53 8.85 -9.15 -2.38
C THR A 53 9.15 -8.70 -3.80
N LYS A 54 10.27 -9.16 -4.34
CA LYS A 54 10.67 -8.88 -5.72
C LYS A 54 9.59 -9.30 -6.71
N LYS A 55 8.96 -10.47 -6.49
CA LYS A 55 7.88 -10.99 -7.34
C LYS A 55 6.70 -10.02 -7.42
N VAL A 56 6.25 -9.48 -6.29
CA VAL A 56 5.14 -8.50 -6.27
C VAL A 56 5.51 -7.24 -7.05
N LEU A 57 6.73 -6.73 -6.88
CA LEU A 57 7.18 -5.56 -7.64
C LEU A 57 7.27 -5.85 -9.14
N GLU A 58 7.79 -7.01 -9.54
CA GLU A 58 7.85 -7.43 -10.94
C GLU A 58 6.45 -7.53 -11.55
N ASN A 59 5.50 -8.19 -10.88
CA ASN A 59 4.12 -8.29 -11.35
C ASN A 59 3.47 -6.90 -11.55
N LEU A 60 3.71 -5.96 -10.64
CA LEU A 60 3.20 -4.59 -10.76
C LEU A 60 3.85 -3.84 -11.93
N ILE A 61 5.17 -3.92 -12.08
CA ILE A 61 5.91 -3.22 -13.15
C ILE A 61 5.54 -3.77 -14.53
N GLU A 62 5.44 -5.08 -14.69
CA GLU A 62 5.03 -5.73 -15.94
C GLU A 62 3.62 -5.31 -16.37
N SER A 63 2.74 -5.02 -15.41
CA SER A 63 1.37 -4.58 -15.68
C SER A 63 1.26 -3.16 -16.27
N ILE A 64 2.32 -2.34 -16.21
CA ILE A 64 2.35 -0.98 -16.79
C ILE A 64 1.98 -1.01 -18.28
N ASN A 65 2.43 -2.03 -18.99
CA ASN A 65 2.19 -2.18 -20.44
C ASN A 65 0.71 -2.49 -20.78
N LEU A 66 -0.14 -2.76 -19.80
CA LEU A 66 -1.54 -3.14 -19.98
C LEU A 66 -2.50 -1.92 -19.95
N ASN A 67 -1.97 -0.70 -19.87
CA ASN A 67 -2.73 0.57 -19.88
C ASN A 67 -3.78 0.72 -18.75
N TYR A 68 -3.54 0.12 -17.59
CA TYR A 68 -4.37 0.36 -16.42
C TYR A 68 -3.89 1.57 -15.63
N THR A 69 -4.84 2.34 -15.12
CA THR A 69 -4.57 3.52 -14.28
C THR A 69 -4.07 3.12 -12.89
N CYS A 70 -4.54 1.99 -12.38
CA CYS A 70 -4.12 1.47 -11.09
C CYS A 70 -4.09 -0.06 -11.10
N VAL A 71 -3.06 -0.61 -10.46
CA VAL A 71 -2.85 -2.05 -10.30
C VAL A 71 -2.48 -2.34 -8.86
N ILE A 72 -3.12 -3.34 -8.27
CA ILE A 72 -2.94 -3.67 -6.86
C ILE A 72 -2.66 -5.16 -6.65
N PRO A 73 -1.81 -5.54 -5.69
CA PRO A 73 -1.63 -6.93 -5.31
C PRO A 73 -2.77 -7.38 -4.41
N ILE A 74 -3.24 -8.59 -4.64
CA ILE A 74 -4.32 -9.21 -3.85
C ILE A 74 -3.97 -10.62 -3.41
N LEU A 75 -4.61 -11.07 -2.33
CA LEU A 75 -4.64 -12.48 -1.94
C LEU A 75 -6.09 -12.99 -1.93
N PRO A 76 -6.30 -14.28 -2.26
CA PRO A 76 -7.61 -14.89 -2.06
C PRO A 76 -7.95 -14.94 -0.57
N LEU A 77 -9.22 -14.79 -0.26
CA LEU A 77 -9.72 -14.91 1.09
C LEU A 77 -10.16 -16.36 1.36
N ASN A 78 -9.38 -17.07 2.16
CA ASN A 78 -9.59 -18.50 2.42
C ASN A 78 -10.52 -18.76 3.60
N ASP A 79 -10.60 -17.84 4.57
CA ASP A 79 -11.41 -18.00 5.77
C ASP A 79 -12.87 -17.62 5.54
N SER A 80 -13.76 -18.16 6.37
CA SER A 80 -15.16 -17.78 6.39
C SER A 80 -15.34 -16.40 6.99
N ILE A 81 -16.04 -15.50 6.28
CA ILE A 81 -16.34 -14.15 6.76
C ILE A 81 -17.76 -14.08 7.31
N ARG A 82 -17.90 -13.33 8.37
CA ARG A 82 -19.18 -12.97 8.98
C ARG A 82 -19.17 -11.49 9.32
N SER A 83 -20.30 -10.83 9.18
CA SER A 83 -20.49 -9.55 9.85
C SER A 83 -20.86 -9.81 11.31
N ALA A 84 -20.27 -9.04 12.23
CA ALA A 84 -20.54 -9.13 13.66
C ALA A 84 -20.75 -7.74 14.25
N TYR A 85 -21.72 -7.63 15.15
CA TYR A 85 -21.99 -6.40 15.89
C TYR A 85 -22.44 -6.79 17.32
N ASN A 86 -21.96 -6.08 18.33
CA ASN A 86 -22.27 -6.35 19.76
C ASN A 86 -22.04 -7.81 20.16
N ASN A 87 -20.95 -8.44 19.71
CA ASN A 87 -20.59 -9.85 19.97
C ASN A 87 -21.55 -10.90 19.36
N GLU A 88 -22.42 -10.49 18.46
CA GLU A 88 -23.34 -11.38 17.73
C GLU A 88 -23.00 -11.41 16.25
N ILE A 89 -23.18 -12.62 15.65
CA ILE A 89 -23.03 -12.80 14.20
C ILE A 89 -24.35 -12.45 13.53
N HIS A 90 -24.28 -11.53 12.55
CA HIS A 90 -25.48 -11.06 11.86
C HIS A 90 -25.62 -11.61 10.45
N GLU A 91 -24.51 -11.78 9.72
CA GLU A 91 -24.58 -12.13 8.31
C GLU A 91 -23.45 -13.08 7.89
N VAL A 92 -23.77 -13.98 6.95
CA VAL A 92 -22.81 -14.80 6.22
C VAL A 92 -22.37 -14.03 4.97
N VAL A 93 -21.11 -13.63 4.93
CA VAL A 93 -20.56 -12.95 3.75
C VAL A 93 -20.02 -13.99 2.77
N ASN A 94 -20.50 -13.95 1.52
CA ASN A 94 -19.95 -14.78 0.46
C ASN A 94 -18.51 -14.34 0.17
N ARG A 95 -17.56 -15.25 0.30
CA ARG A 95 -16.12 -14.98 0.11
C ARG A 95 -15.61 -15.18 -1.31
N GLN A 96 -16.40 -15.81 -2.19
CA GLN A 96 -15.94 -16.21 -3.53
C GLN A 96 -15.44 -15.04 -4.38
N ASP A 97 -16.00 -13.86 -4.16
CA ASP A 97 -15.67 -12.61 -4.86
C ASP A 97 -14.92 -11.61 -3.96
N LYS A 98 -14.44 -12.04 -2.82
CA LYS A 98 -13.69 -11.21 -1.87
C LYS A 98 -12.21 -11.52 -1.92
N VAL A 99 -11.41 -10.47 -1.79
CA VAL A 99 -9.96 -10.54 -1.81
C VAL A 99 -9.37 -9.71 -0.69
N ILE A 100 -8.18 -10.08 -0.25
CA ILE A 100 -7.38 -9.25 0.65
C ILE A 100 -6.53 -8.33 -0.22
N VAL A 101 -6.71 -7.03 -0.06
CA VAL A 101 -5.93 -6.00 -0.76
C VAL A 101 -4.61 -5.76 -0.05
N GLN A 102 -3.55 -5.66 -0.82
CA GLN A 102 -2.22 -5.36 -0.31
C GLN A 102 -1.64 -4.09 -0.94
N THR A 103 -0.51 -3.67 -0.42
CA THR A 103 0.34 -2.64 -1.00
C THR A 103 1.75 -3.20 -1.23
N PRO A 104 2.57 -2.63 -2.16
CA PRO A 104 2.39 -1.35 -2.84
C PRO A 104 1.31 -1.36 -3.92
N GLN A 105 0.60 -0.25 -4.10
CA GLN A 105 -0.35 -0.03 -5.16
C GLN A 105 0.30 0.83 -6.25
N LEU A 106 0.33 0.33 -7.48
CA LEU A 106 0.87 1.04 -8.64
C LEU A 106 -0.23 1.91 -9.23
N CYS A 107 -0.02 3.22 -9.28
CA CYS A 107 -1.00 4.16 -9.81
C CYS A 107 -0.36 5.12 -10.81
N ASN A 108 -1.10 5.47 -11.87
CA ASN A 108 -0.74 6.59 -12.72
C ASN A 108 -0.73 7.88 -11.89
N TYR A 109 0.40 8.58 -11.89
CA TYR A 109 0.60 9.76 -11.04
C TYR A 109 -0.42 10.85 -11.29
N LYS A 110 -0.68 11.20 -12.56
CA LYS A 110 -1.58 12.31 -12.92
C LYS A 110 -3.03 12.02 -12.49
N GLU A 111 -3.50 10.81 -12.74
CA GLU A 111 -4.86 10.41 -12.36
C GLU A 111 -5.01 10.31 -10.84
N LEU A 112 -3.99 9.83 -10.12
CA LEU A 112 -4.01 9.79 -8.67
C LEU A 112 -4.02 11.21 -8.06
N VAL A 113 -3.18 12.12 -8.54
CA VAL A 113 -3.21 13.55 -8.11
C VAL A 113 -4.57 14.17 -8.36
N LYS A 114 -5.18 13.91 -9.52
CA LYS A 114 -6.52 14.40 -9.86
C LYS A 114 -7.59 13.85 -8.93
N ALA A 115 -7.51 12.56 -8.58
CA ALA A 115 -8.44 11.91 -7.67
C ALA A 115 -8.36 12.47 -6.24
N HIS A 116 -7.14 12.76 -5.76
CA HIS A 116 -6.92 13.37 -4.45
C HIS A 116 -7.37 14.83 -4.38
N LYS A 117 -7.26 15.56 -5.49
CA LYS A 117 -7.58 16.98 -5.53
C LYS A 117 -9.07 17.21 -5.23
N ASN A 118 -9.36 18.06 -4.22
CA ASN A 118 -10.72 18.41 -3.80
C ASN A 118 -11.56 17.20 -3.32
N ASN A 119 -10.89 16.12 -2.91
CA ASN A 119 -11.58 15.00 -2.29
C ASN A 119 -11.77 15.27 -0.80
N ILE A 120 -13.02 15.11 -0.32
CA ILE A 120 -13.40 15.34 1.10
C ILE A 120 -13.64 13.99 1.80
N GLU A 121 -13.93 12.95 1.02
CA GLU A 121 -14.24 11.63 1.56
C GLU A 121 -12.98 10.88 1.98
N ILE A 122 -13.09 10.06 3.02
CA ILE A 122 -12.00 9.22 3.51
C ILE A 122 -12.07 7.87 2.81
N TYR A 123 -10.98 7.49 2.17
CA TYR A 123 -10.79 6.19 1.54
C TYR A 123 -9.67 5.41 2.22
N GLU A 124 -9.82 4.11 2.29
CA GLU A 124 -8.84 3.23 2.95
C GLU A 124 -7.51 3.17 2.20
N ASP A 125 -7.55 3.26 0.87
CA ASP A 125 -6.37 3.17 0.00
C ASP A 125 -6.60 3.90 -1.34
N GLU A 126 -5.58 3.91 -2.20
CA GLU A 126 -5.62 4.57 -3.51
C GLU A 126 -6.58 3.88 -4.46
N SER A 127 -6.71 2.55 -4.36
CA SER A 127 -7.61 1.79 -5.22
C SER A 127 -9.08 2.15 -4.94
N SER A 128 -9.48 2.26 -3.68
CA SER A 128 -10.84 2.65 -3.29
C SER A 128 -11.16 4.10 -3.72
N LEU A 129 -10.20 5.02 -3.58
CA LEU A 129 -10.34 6.39 -4.07
C LEU A 129 -10.54 6.42 -5.60
N LEU A 130 -9.72 5.70 -6.35
CA LEU A 130 -9.81 5.68 -7.82
C LEU A 130 -11.10 4.99 -8.30
N MET A 131 -11.52 3.92 -7.63
CA MET A 131 -12.81 3.26 -7.90
C MET A 131 -14.00 4.19 -7.71
N SER A 132 -13.98 5.06 -6.68
CA SER A 132 -15.05 6.05 -6.47
C SER A 132 -15.15 7.08 -7.60
N LYS A 133 -14.08 7.25 -8.38
CA LYS A 133 -14.05 8.09 -9.59
C LYS A 133 -14.37 7.30 -10.88
N GLY A 134 -14.83 6.05 -10.75
CA GLY A 134 -15.21 5.20 -11.89
C GLY A 134 -14.02 4.55 -12.61
N ILE A 135 -12.82 4.58 -12.02
CA ILE A 135 -11.62 3.99 -12.60
C ILE A 135 -11.60 2.50 -12.29
N LYS A 136 -11.36 1.69 -13.32
CA LYS A 136 -11.18 0.24 -13.17
C LYS A 136 -9.80 -0.07 -12.62
N ILE A 137 -9.76 -0.94 -11.61
CA ILE A 137 -8.54 -1.38 -10.94
C ILE A 137 -8.18 -2.78 -11.45
N MET A 138 -6.93 -2.95 -11.88
CA MET A 138 -6.38 -4.25 -12.20
C MET A 138 -5.80 -4.90 -10.95
N THR A 139 -5.83 -6.22 -10.87
CA THR A 139 -5.22 -6.97 -9.78
C THR A 139 -4.08 -7.85 -10.27
N VAL A 140 -3.07 -8.02 -9.43
CA VAL A 140 -1.99 -8.98 -9.61
C VAL A 140 -1.87 -9.87 -8.37
N GLU A 141 -1.18 -10.98 -8.50
CA GLU A 141 -0.92 -11.88 -7.37
C GLU A 141 -0.06 -11.18 -6.32
N GLY A 142 -0.54 -11.13 -5.08
CA GLY A 142 0.18 -10.63 -3.91
C GLY A 142 1.08 -11.68 -3.26
N ASP A 143 1.56 -11.38 -2.06
CA ASP A 143 2.43 -12.28 -1.29
C ASP A 143 1.97 -12.36 0.17
N PRO A 144 1.72 -13.54 0.74
CA PRO A 144 1.33 -13.68 2.15
C PRO A 144 2.33 -13.07 3.13
N ARG A 145 3.61 -12.95 2.74
CA ARG A 145 4.66 -12.30 3.56
C ARG A 145 4.50 -10.78 3.64
N SER A 146 3.73 -10.17 2.72
CA SER A 146 3.37 -8.74 2.77
C SER A 146 2.25 -8.45 3.78
N LEU A 147 2.28 -9.13 4.91
CA LEU A 147 1.35 -8.92 6.02
C LEU A 147 1.45 -7.49 6.55
N LYS A 148 0.30 -6.88 6.85
CA LYS A 148 0.22 -5.59 7.55
C LYS A 148 0.37 -5.84 9.05
N ILE A 149 1.36 -5.24 9.69
CA ILE A 149 1.51 -5.26 11.15
C ILE A 149 0.44 -4.35 11.73
N THR A 150 -0.57 -4.95 12.35
CA THR A 150 -1.67 -4.25 13.00
C THR A 150 -1.65 -4.52 14.52
N TYR A 151 -1.23 -5.71 14.91
CA TYR A 151 -1.13 -6.15 16.30
C TYR A 151 0.28 -6.59 16.62
N GLU A 152 0.66 -6.55 17.91
CA GLU A 152 2.00 -6.94 18.37
C GLU A 152 2.40 -8.36 17.91
N ASN A 153 1.45 -9.28 17.89
CA ASN A 153 1.72 -10.65 17.45
C ASN A 153 2.04 -10.77 15.95
N ASP A 154 1.61 -9.83 15.10
CA ASP A 154 1.93 -9.85 13.66
C ASP A 154 3.44 -9.69 13.44
N PHE A 155 4.11 -8.95 14.33
CA PHE A 155 5.56 -8.80 14.26
C PHE A 155 6.28 -10.14 14.41
N LYS A 156 5.82 -10.99 15.34
CA LYS A 156 6.39 -12.33 15.56
C LYS A 156 6.23 -13.24 14.35
N LEU A 157 5.12 -13.09 13.61
CA LEU A 157 4.90 -13.86 12.38
C LEU A 157 5.87 -13.47 11.27
N LEU A 158 6.33 -12.23 11.24
CA LEU A 158 7.26 -11.73 10.23
C LEU A 158 8.74 -11.89 10.62
N GLU A 159 9.04 -12.07 11.89
CA GLU A 159 10.42 -12.19 12.41
C GLU A 159 11.28 -13.21 11.64
N PRO A 160 10.80 -14.44 11.31
CA PRO A 160 11.60 -15.41 10.55
C PRO A 160 12.00 -14.92 9.16
N TYR A 161 11.17 -14.06 8.54
CA TYR A 161 11.44 -13.51 7.22
C TYR A 161 12.39 -12.31 7.26
N LEU A 162 12.41 -11.58 8.38
CA LEU A 162 13.28 -10.42 8.58
C LEU A 162 14.70 -10.83 9.00
N THR A 163 14.86 -11.92 9.76
CA THR A 163 16.13 -12.35 10.33
C THR A 163 16.93 -13.27 9.40
N ASN A 164 16.29 -14.06 8.55
CA ASN A 164 16.94 -15.05 7.70
C ASN A 164 17.50 -14.52 6.36
N ASN A 165 17.37 -13.24 6.07
CA ASN A 165 17.84 -12.65 4.81
C ASN A 165 18.89 -11.57 5.03
N SER A 166 20.14 -11.97 5.26
CA SER A 166 21.30 -11.07 5.30
C SER A 166 21.57 -10.31 3.98
N LYS A 167 20.77 -10.52 2.94
CA LYS A 167 20.86 -9.83 1.64
C LYS A 167 19.85 -8.70 1.45
N TYR A 168 18.86 -8.52 2.34
CA TYR A 168 17.86 -7.47 2.23
C TYR A 168 17.98 -6.48 3.38
N ILE A 169 18.05 -5.21 3.05
CA ILE A 169 17.96 -4.14 4.04
C ILE A 169 16.47 -3.86 4.21
N THR A 170 15.94 -4.21 5.39
CA THR A 170 14.58 -3.81 5.77
C THR A 170 14.62 -2.36 6.22
N VAL A 171 14.01 -1.47 5.47
CA VAL A 171 13.80 -0.08 5.88
C VAL A 171 12.43 0.01 6.52
N ILE A 172 12.38 0.17 7.83
CA ILE A 172 11.13 0.40 8.57
C ILE A 172 10.92 1.91 8.62
N GLY A 173 9.96 2.40 7.87
CA GLY A 173 9.44 3.76 8.02
C GLY A 173 8.38 3.75 9.13
N ASN A 174 8.57 4.48 10.22
CA ASN A 174 7.54 4.71 11.22
C ASN A 174 6.64 5.86 10.74
N GLY A 175 5.54 5.53 10.10
CA GLY A 175 4.40 6.40 9.98
C GLY A 175 3.40 5.99 11.05
N PHE A 176 3.09 6.86 12.00
CA PHE A 176 1.98 6.66 12.92
C PHE A 176 0.76 7.29 12.29
N ASP A 177 -0.23 6.47 11.94
CA ASP A 177 -1.61 6.92 11.79
C ASP A 177 -2.18 6.97 13.22
N ILE A 178 -2.48 8.17 13.70
CA ILE A 178 -3.16 8.42 14.99
C ILE A 178 -4.66 8.45 14.73
#